data_b6b8dc6e2fb333a26e3bf36e86739985
#
_entry.id   b6b8dc6e2fb333a26e3bf36e86739985
#
_cell.length_a   1.000
_cell.length_b   1.000
_cell.length_c   1.000
_cell.angle_alpha   90.00
_cell.angle_beta   90.00
_cell.angle_gamma   90.00
#
_symmetry.space_group_name_H-M   'P 1'
#
loop_
_entity.id
_entity.type
_entity.pdbx_description
1 polymer ?
#
loop_
_entity_poly.entity_id
_entity_poly.type
_entity_poly.pdbx_seq_one_letter_code
_entity_poly.pdbx_strand_id
1 'polypeptide(L)'
;MTNLCGTVFVSALLVCLCGNGFGLVEAGEPAKRADDVTISSAYQFARLSMCTTGLSLWSFQRDYNGYGCHCGVGGSGNPLDATDTCCRTHDRCYLQSPCLTKALWYTIPYKYSKSGCGTAHASITCKRASSYPWYYVGENCAKAICNCDKAAALCFKANRSTYNAHYRNHNKSTC
;
A
#
# COMPACT_ATOMS: atom_id res chain seq x y z
N MET A 1 47.77 -12.52 29.38
CA MET A 1 47.98 -12.61 27.93
C MET A 1 46.69 -12.15 27.27
N THR A 2 46.64 -10.89 26.89
CA THR A 2 45.43 -10.23 26.36
C THR A 2 45.41 -10.45 24.83
N ASN A 3 44.45 -11.23 24.34
CA ASN A 3 44.21 -11.38 22.91
C ASN A 3 43.51 -10.14 22.37
N LEU A 4 44.23 -9.30 21.62
CA LEU A 4 43.61 -8.24 20.82
C LEU A 4 42.97 -8.86 19.57
N CYS A 5 41.67 -8.74 19.48
CA CYS A 5 40.90 -9.05 18.28
C CYS A 5 40.83 -7.79 17.39
N GLY A 6 41.49 -7.82 16.24
CA GLY A 6 41.49 -6.72 15.28
C GLY A 6 40.37 -6.90 14.24
N THR A 7 39.51 -5.89 14.09
CA THR A 7 38.47 -5.81 13.04
C THR A 7 39.04 -5.06 11.83
N VAL A 8 39.01 -5.67 10.65
CA VAL A 8 39.34 -5.01 9.36
C VAL A 8 38.06 -4.95 8.54
N PHE A 9 37.66 -3.74 8.13
CA PHE A 9 36.55 -3.51 7.21
C PHE A 9 37.02 -3.59 5.77
N VAL A 10 36.51 -4.55 5.02
CA VAL A 10 36.62 -4.54 3.56
C VAL A 10 35.23 -4.79 3.01
N SER A 11 34.64 -3.75 2.41
CA SER A 11 33.39 -3.77 1.62
C SER A 11 32.36 -4.83 2.03
N ALA A 12 31.52 -4.49 3.00
CA ALA A 12 30.28 -5.20 3.36
C ALA A 12 30.40 -6.65 3.89
N LEU A 13 31.59 -7.14 4.28
CA LEU A 13 31.75 -8.43 4.95
C LEU A 13 32.48 -8.22 6.28
N LEU A 14 31.81 -8.53 7.39
CA LEU A 14 32.41 -8.60 8.73
C LEU A 14 33.10 -9.98 8.86
N VAL A 15 34.42 -10.04 8.76
CA VAL A 15 35.18 -11.27 9.01
C VAL A 15 35.73 -11.23 10.43
N CYS A 16 35.19 -12.06 11.31
CA CYS A 16 35.72 -12.31 12.65
C CYS A 16 36.79 -13.42 12.58
N LEU A 17 38.07 -13.07 12.74
CA LEU A 17 39.15 -14.02 12.85
C LEU A 17 39.35 -14.39 14.34
N CYS A 18 38.68 -15.41 14.81
CA CYS A 18 39.00 -16.10 16.05
C CYS A 18 39.30 -17.57 15.73
N GLY A 19 40.47 -18.02 16.12
CA GLY A 19 41.12 -19.28 15.75
C GLY A 19 40.25 -20.52 15.62
N ASN A 20 40.54 -21.29 14.56
CA ASN A 20 40.09 -22.62 14.23
C ASN A 20 38.60 -22.78 13.80
N GLY A 21 38.33 -22.48 12.54
CA GLY A 21 37.09 -22.84 11.86
C GLY A 21 36.60 -21.72 10.92
N PHE A 22 36.84 -21.88 9.62
CA PHE A 22 36.20 -21.05 8.58
C PHE A 22 34.72 -21.41 8.53
N GLY A 23 33.91 -20.67 9.23
CA GLY A 23 32.45 -20.65 9.01
C GLY A 23 32.09 -19.38 8.26
N LEU A 24 31.67 -19.51 7.00
CA LEU A 24 30.98 -18.44 6.30
C LEU A 24 29.63 -18.27 6.98
N VAL A 25 29.48 -17.20 7.75
CA VAL A 25 28.16 -16.74 8.19
C VAL A 25 27.59 -16.01 6.98
N GLU A 26 26.68 -16.68 6.25
CA GLU A 26 25.81 -15.98 5.32
C GLU A 26 25.11 -14.86 6.08
N ALA A 27 25.32 -13.64 5.61
CA ALA A 27 24.53 -12.50 6.07
C ALA A 27 23.08 -12.81 5.71
N GLY A 28 22.30 -13.24 6.72
CA GLY A 28 20.87 -13.49 6.57
C GLY A 28 20.23 -12.29 5.87
N GLU A 29 19.38 -12.56 4.88
CA GLU A 29 18.59 -11.53 4.24
C GLU A 29 18.03 -10.58 5.30
N PRO A 30 18.09 -9.25 5.08
CA PRO A 30 17.55 -8.30 6.03
C PRO A 30 16.10 -8.69 6.29
N ALA A 31 15.79 -9.00 7.53
CA ALA A 31 14.45 -9.31 7.98
C ALA A 31 13.50 -8.31 7.32
N LYS A 32 12.51 -8.81 6.57
CA LYS A 32 11.48 -7.99 5.91
C LYS A 32 11.07 -6.94 6.91
N ARG A 33 11.47 -5.69 6.65
CA ARG A 33 11.21 -4.52 7.49
C ARG A 33 9.76 -4.58 7.90
N ALA A 34 9.49 -4.52 9.20
CA ALA A 34 8.14 -4.42 9.76
C ALA A 34 7.48 -3.23 9.07
N ASP A 35 6.57 -3.56 8.12
CA ASP A 35 6.06 -2.61 7.18
C ASP A 35 5.22 -1.56 7.90
N ASP A 36 5.76 -0.35 7.97
CA ASP A 36 5.08 0.86 7.59
C ASP A 36 3.80 1.22 8.37
N VAL A 37 3.90 1.18 9.70
CA VAL A 37 2.84 1.69 10.60
C VAL A 37 2.84 3.23 10.66
N THR A 38 3.81 3.90 10.04
CA THR A 38 3.99 5.36 10.10
C THR A 38 3.48 6.13 8.88
N ILE A 39 3.01 5.44 7.84
CA ILE A 39 2.57 6.07 6.59
C ILE A 39 1.04 6.07 6.53
N SER A 40 0.45 7.23 6.18
CA SER A 40 -1.01 7.41 6.06
C SER A 40 -1.65 6.39 5.11
N SER A 41 -2.90 6.02 5.40
CA SER A 41 -3.70 5.12 4.54
C SER A 41 -3.78 5.61 3.10
N ALA A 42 -3.85 6.91 2.87
CA ALA A 42 -3.86 7.47 1.51
C ALA A 42 -2.62 7.09 0.71
N TYR A 43 -1.43 7.14 1.32
CA TYR A 43 -0.21 6.68 0.66
C TYR A 43 -0.16 5.15 0.53
N GLN A 44 -0.65 4.42 1.54
CA GLN A 44 -0.75 2.96 1.48
C GLN A 44 -1.68 2.53 0.34
N PHE A 45 -2.82 3.20 0.15
CA PHE A 45 -3.71 2.98 -0.99
C PHE A 45 -2.99 3.15 -2.34
N ALA A 46 -2.24 4.24 -2.50
CA ALA A 46 -1.43 4.43 -3.70
C ALA A 46 -0.45 3.25 -3.91
N ARG A 47 0.22 2.77 -2.86
CA ARG A 47 1.12 1.62 -2.93
C ARG A 47 0.43 0.30 -3.29
N LEU A 48 -0.81 0.08 -2.82
CA LEU A 48 -1.61 -1.07 -3.21
C LEU A 48 -1.99 -1.00 -4.69
N SER A 49 -2.45 0.17 -5.14
CA SER A 49 -2.84 0.41 -6.52
C SER A 49 -1.65 0.28 -7.49
N MET A 50 -0.47 0.81 -7.13
CA MET A 50 0.76 0.59 -7.88
C MET A 50 1.11 -0.89 -8.00
N CYS A 51 0.95 -1.66 -6.92
CA CYS A 51 1.22 -3.10 -6.93
C CYS A 51 0.32 -3.85 -7.90
N THR A 52 -0.96 -3.52 -7.94
CA THR A 52 -1.93 -4.24 -8.75
C THR A 52 -1.92 -3.82 -10.22
N THR A 53 -1.65 -2.54 -10.50
CA THR A 53 -1.68 -1.98 -11.86
C THR A 53 -0.32 -1.96 -12.55
N GLY A 54 0.78 -2.12 -11.81
CA GLY A 54 2.16 -1.97 -12.33
C GLY A 54 2.58 -0.52 -12.59
N LEU A 55 1.75 0.46 -12.23
CA LEU A 55 2.04 1.88 -12.45
C LEU A 55 3.05 2.42 -11.42
N SER A 56 3.82 3.44 -11.81
CA SER A 56 4.58 4.27 -10.88
C SER A 56 3.64 5.15 -10.04
N LEU A 57 4.12 5.70 -8.92
CA LEU A 57 3.35 6.65 -8.10
C LEU A 57 2.90 7.85 -8.92
N TRP A 58 3.79 8.41 -9.73
CA TRP A 58 3.47 9.53 -10.61
C TRP A 58 2.37 9.19 -11.61
N SER A 59 2.49 8.05 -12.29
CA SER A 59 1.49 7.61 -13.26
C SER A 59 0.15 7.33 -12.58
N PHE A 60 0.16 6.70 -11.40
CA PHE A 60 -1.07 6.46 -10.65
C PHE A 60 -1.77 7.77 -10.26
N GLN A 61 -1.05 8.73 -9.70
CA GLN A 61 -1.61 10.04 -9.33
C GLN A 61 -2.17 10.78 -10.55
N ARG A 62 -1.40 10.84 -11.65
CA ARG A 62 -1.84 11.49 -12.89
C ARG A 62 -3.08 10.84 -13.48
N ASP A 63 -3.15 9.50 -13.45
CA ASP A 63 -4.19 8.75 -14.16
C ASP A 63 -5.49 8.64 -13.34
N TYR A 64 -5.40 8.60 -12.01
CA TYR A 64 -6.56 8.33 -11.16
C TYR A 64 -6.99 9.51 -10.27
N ASN A 65 -6.10 10.44 -9.89
CA ASN A 65 -6.51 11.58 -9.09
C ASN A 65 -7.24 12.60 -9.98
N GLY A 66 -8.52 12.82 -9.73
CA GLY A 66 -9.40 13.66 -10.54
C GLY A 66 -9.97 12.96 -11.78
N TYR A 67 -9.91 11.63 -11.85
CA TYR A 67 -10.53 10.89 -12.95
C TYR A 67 -12.05 10.75 -12.74
N GLY A 68 -12.80 11.03 -13.80
CA GLY A 68 -14.25 10.91 -13.81
C GLY A 68 -14.94 11.74 -12.71
N CYS A 69 -16.10 11.28 -12.31
CA CYS A 69 -16.94 11.95 -11.34
C CYS A 69 -16.58 11.61 -9.88
N HIS A 70 -15.89 10.50 -9.63
CA HIS A 70 -15.70 9.96 -8.27
C HIS A 70 -14.25 9.83 -7.82
N CYS A 71 -13.27 9.69 -8.73
CA CYS A 71 -11.89 9.49 -8.32
C CYS A 71 -11.25 10.79 -7.76
N GLY A 72 -10.60 10.68 -6.61
CA GLY A 72 -10.06 11.81 -5.84
C GLY A 72 -11.03 12.31 -4.78
N VAL A 73 -10.83 13.52 -4.27
CA VAL A 73 -11.66 14.07 -3.21
C VAL A 73 -13.03 14.51 -3.74
N GLY A 74 -14.07 14.07 -3.06
CA GLY A 74 -15.47 14.33 -3.43
C GLY A 74 -15.90 13.54 -4.66
N GLY A 75 -17.19 13.33 -4.80
CA GLY A 75 -17.77 12.64 -5.95
C GLY A 75 -19.28 12.75 -5.92
N SER A 76 -19.89 12.86 -7.09
CA SER A 76 -21.35 12.98 -7.24
C SER A 76 -21.79 12.39 -8.57
N GLY A 77 -23.09 12.23 -8.75
CA GLY A 77 -23.69 11.79 -10.00
C GLY A 77 -23.39 10.33 -10.37
N ASN A 78 -23.46 10.07 -11.66
CA ASN A 78 -23.20 8.75 -12.22
C ASN A 78 -21.73 8.61 -12.64
N PRO A 79 -21.08 7.47 -12.36
CA PRO A 79 -19.73 7.23 -12.84
C PRO A 79 -19.72 7.16 -14.37
N LEU A 80 -18.63 7.65 -14.98
CA LEU A 80 -18.48 7.73 -16.41
C LEU A 80 -18.12 6.38 -17.06
N ASP A 81 -17.43 5.54 -16.31
CA ASP A 81 -16.99 4.21 -16.77
C ASP A 81 -16.74 3.24 -15.60
N ALA A 82 -16.17 2.07 -15.92
CA ALA A 82 -15.84 1.06 -14.92
C ALA A 82 -14.75 1.50 -13.95
N THR A 83 -13.76 2.28 -14.39
CA THR A 83 -12.72 2.85 -13.52
C THR A 83 -13.31 3.83 -12.50
N ASP A 84 -14.17 4.73 -12.96
CA ASP A 84 -14.88 5.69 -12.11
C ASP A 84 -15.87 4.98 -11.14
N THR A 85 -16.46 3.88 -11.60
CA THR A 85 -17.26 2.99 -10.72
C THR A 85 -16.43 2.39 -9.60
N CYS A 86 -15.14 2.04 -9.84
CA CYS A 86 -14.24 1.58 -8.77
C CYS A 86 -14.08 2.65 -7.68
N CYS A 87 -13.91 3.91 -8.09
CA CYS A 87 -13.78 5.04 -7.15
C CYS A 87 -15.07 5.25 -6.34
N ARG A 88 -16.24 5.25 -7.00
CA ARG A 88 -17.53 5.36 -6.30
C ARG A 88 -17.72 4.23 -5.28
N THR A 89 -17.34 3.01 -5.64
CA THR A 89 -17.44 1.86 -4.74
C THR A 89 -16.48 1.98 -3.56
N HIS A 90 -15.28 2.50 -3.79
CA HIS A 90 -14.29 2.79 -2.76
C HIS A 90 -14.81 3.82 -1.75
N ASP A 91 -15.36 4.94 -2.23
CA ASP A 91 -15.96 5.97 -1.37
C ASP A 91 -17.10 5.41 -0.50
N ARG A 92 -17.98 4.59 -1.10
CA ARG A 92 -19.05 3.92 -0.36
C ARG A 92 -18.53 2.95 0.69
N CYS A 93 -17.46 2.24 0.40
CA CYS A 93 -16.80 1.35 1.35
C CYS A 93 -16.27 2.14 2.57
N TYR A 94 -15.67 3.29 2.35
CA TYR A 94 -15.22 4.18 3.43
C TYR A 94 -16.37 4.67 4.31
N LEU A 95 -17.51 5.06 3.70
CA LEU A 95 -18.72 5.48 4.43
C LEU A 95 -19.29 4.37 5.34
N GLN A 96 -19.08 3.11 4.98
CA GLN A 96 -19.53 1.95 5.75
C GLN A 96 -18.50 1.46 6.79
N SER A 97 -17.32 2.07 6.81
CA SER A 97 -16.24 1.67 7.73
C SER A 97 -16.58 2.08 9.19
N PRO A 98 -16.10 1.31 10.19
CA PRO A 98 -16.29 1.63 11.60
C PRO A 98 -15.33 2.72 12.10
N CYS A 99 -14.91 3.63 11.23
CA CYS A 99 -14.03 4.72 11.58
C CYS A 99 -14.81 5.87 12.24
N LEU A 100 -14.32 6.38 13.38
CA LEU A 100 -14.98 7.41 14.15
C LEU A 100 -15.08 8.77 13.42
N THR A 101 -14.12 9.07 12.56
CA THR A 101 -14.10 10.32 11.78
C THR A 101 -13.64 10.06 10.35
N LYS A 102 -14.10 10.92 9.41
CA LYS A 102 -13.66 10.87 8.01
C LYS A 102 -12.15 11.12 7.84
N ALA A 103 -11.53 11.86 8.76
CA ALA A 103 -10.08 12.09 8.73
C ALA A 103 -9.31 10.77 8.83
N LEU A 104 -9.80 9.79 9.60
CA LEU A 104 -9.18 8.48 9.74
C LEU A 104 -9.16 7.68 8.43
N TRP A 105 -10.06 7.93 7.50
CA TRP A 105 -10.03 7.26 6.19
C TRP A 105 -8.73 7.47 5.44
N TYR A 106 -8.08 8.62 5.65
CA TYR A 106 -6.87 9.02 4.93
C TYR A 106 -5.60 8.98 5.78
N THR A 107 -5.75 8.91 7.11
CA THR A 107 -4.63 9.06 8.04
C THR A 107 -4.30 7.82 8.85
N ILE A 108 -5.28 6.91 9.07
CA ILE A 108 -5.05 5.72 9.89
C ILE A 108 -4.15 4.71 9.15
N PRO A 109 -2.95 4.41 9.65
CA PRO A 109 -2.11 3.40 9.02
C PRO A 109 -2.70 2.00 9.23
N TYR A 110 -2.57 1.15 8.23
CA TYR A 110 -3.01 -0.24 8.33
C TYR A 110 -1.88 -1.22 7.98
N LYS A 111 -2.00 -2.45 8.47
CA LYS A 111 -1.05 -3.53 8.20
C LYS A 111 -1.51 -4.38 7.02
N TYR A 112 -0.62 -4.61 6.07
CA TYR A 112 -0.88 -5.46 4.90
C TYR A 112 0.38 -6.17 4.44
N SER A 113 0.23 -7.16 3.56
CA SER A 113 1.29 -7.74 2.73
C SER A 113 0.84 -7.77 1.28
N LYS A 114 1.79 -7.73 0.37
CA LYS A 114 1.54 -7.78 -1.08
C LYS A 114 2.57 -8.66 -1.75
N SER A 115 2.18 -9.31 -2.85
CA SER A 115 3.07 -10.15 -3.66
C SER A 115 2.69 -10.08 -5.13
N GLY A 116 3.60 -10.50 -6.02
CA GLY A 116 3.38 -10.53 -7.45
C GLY A 116 3.08 -9.18 -8.09
N CYS A 117 3.58 -8.07 -7.49
CA CYS A 117 3.28 -6.72 -7.97
C CYS A 117 3.66 -6.51 -9.45
N GLY A 118 2.80 -5.82 -10.19
CA GLY A 118 2.99 -5.57 -11.63
C GLY A 118 2.70 -6.78 -12.54
N THR A 119 2.24 -7.88 -11.99
CA THR A 119 1.91 -9.10 -12.75
C THR A 119 0.42 -9.48 -12.66
N ALA A 120 0.01 -10.47 -13.45
CA ALA A 120 -1.33 -11.05 -13.36
C ALA A 120 -1.62 -11.63 -11.97
N HIS A 121 -0.59 -12.07 -11.24
CA HIS A 121 -0.69 -12.69 -9.91
C HIS A 121 -0.55 -11.70 -8.75
N ALA A 122 -0.64 -10.40 -9.01
CA ALA A 122 -0.61 -9.38 -7.95
C ALA A 122 -1.70 -9.65 -6.90
N SER A 123 -1.29 -9.79 -5.66
CA SER A 123 -2.19 -10.06 -4.53
C SER A 123 -1.90 -9.16 -3.33
N ILE A 124 -2.94 -8.89 -2.55
CA ILE A 124 -2.91 -8.05 -1.35
C ILE A 124 -3.63 -8.79 -0.23
N THR A 125 -3.02 -8.82 0.95
CA THR A 125 -3.61 -9.39 2.16
C THR A 125 -3.59 -8.37 3.28
N CYS A 126 -4.77 -7.91 3.71
CA CYS A 126 -4.93 -7.07 4.89
C CYS A 126 -4.80 -7.92 6.15
N LYS A 127 -4.05 -7.44 7.14
CA LYS A 127 -3.87 -8.15 8.40
C LYS A 127 -5.14 -8.08 9.26
N ARG A 128 -5.33 -9.07 10.13
CA ARG A 128 -6.46 -9.11 11.07
C ARG A 128 -6.31 -8.02 12.13
N ALA A 129 -7.42 -7.57 12.70
CA ALA A 129 -7.43 -6.62 13.83
C ALA A 129 -6.55 -7.12 14.99
N SER A 130 -6.61 -8.41 15.32
CA SER A 130 -5.78 -9.05 16.34
C SER A 130 -4.27 -9.04 16.08
N SER A 131 -3.82 -8.65 14.91
CA SER A 131 -2.39 -8.49 14.59
C SER A 131 -1.80 -7.15 14.99
N TYR A 132 -2.66 -6.20 15.40
CA TYR A 132 -2.21 -4.89 15.90
C TYR A 132 -1.82 -4.99 17.38
N PRO A 133 -0.86 -4.20 17.84
CA PRO A 133 -0.52 -4.17 19.27
C PRO A 133 -1.71 -3.73 20.11
N TRP A 134 -1.78 -4.18 21.35
CA TRP A 134 -2.88 -3.85 22.27
C TRP A 134 -3.08 -2.34 22.52
N TYR A 135 -2.01 -1.55 22.33
CA TYR A 135 -2.05 -0.09 22.48
C TYR A 135 -2.48 0.63 21.19
N TYR A 136 -2.69 -0.09 20.08
CA TYR A 136 -3.14 0.50 18.82
C TYR A 136 -4.65 0.70 18.88
N VAL A 137 -5.08 1.95 18.87
CA VAL A 137 -6.51 2.31 18.85
C VAL A 137 -7.00 2.43 17.42
N GLY A 138 -8.10 1.74 17.10
CA GLY A 138 -8.74 1.81 15.79
C GLY A 138 -8.37 0.68 14.82
N GLU A 139 -7.95 -0.48 15.33
CA GLU A 139 -7.58 -1.66 14.54
C GLU A 139 -8.70 -2.15 13.62
N ASN A 140 -9.96 -2.04 14.02
CA ASN A 140 -11.11 -2.38 13.19
C ASN A 140 -11.31 -1.38 12.05
N CYS A 141 -11.14 -0.08 12.32
CA CYS A 141 -11.12 0.96 11.29
C CYS A 141 -9.97 0.72 10.32
N ALA A 142 -8.73 0.54 10.80
CA ALA A 142 -7.56 0.28 9.98
C ALA A 142 -7.74 -0.95 9.06
N LYS A 143 -8.27 -2.06 9.61
CA LYS A 143 -8.59 -3.25 8.82
C LYS A 143 -9.64 -2.97 7.77
N ALA A 144 -10.71 -2.23 8.10
CA ALA A 144 -11.78 -1.88 7.16
C ALA A 144 -11.24 -1.03 6.02
N ILE A 145 -10.47 0.02 6.32
CA ILE A 145 -9.83 0.89 5.31
C ILE A 145 -8.90 0.07 4.40
N CYS A 146 -8.06 -0.81 4.97
CA CYS A 146 -7.24 -1.71 4.15
C CYS A 146 -8.07 -2.54 3.18
N ASN A 147 -9.19 -3.10 3.61
CA ASN A 147 -10.06 -3.91 2.75
C ASN A 147 -10.72 -3.08 1.64
N CYS A 148 -11.13 -1.84 1.92
CA CYS A 148 -11.65 -0.92 0.92
C CYS A 148 -10.59 -0.59 -0.13
N ASP A 149 -9.38 -0.26 0.31
CA ASP A 149 -8.26 0.08 -0.55
C ASP A 149 -7.82 -1.10 -1.41
N LYS A 150 -7.76 -2.31 -0.80
CA LYS A 150 -7.50 -3.55 -1.54
C LYS A 150 -8.53 -3.78 -2.63
N ALA A 151 -9.82 -3.63 -2.32
CA ALA A 151 -10.90 -3.83 -3.27
C ALA A 151 -10.80 -2.86 -4.45
N ALA A 152 -10.53 -1.57 -4.17
CA ALA A 152 -10.34 -0.55 -5.19
C ALA A 152 -9.11 -0.81 -6.06
N ALA A 153 -7.96 -1.18 -5.45
CA ALA A 153 -6.73 -1.49 -6.16
C ALA A 153 -6.90 -2.69 -7.12
N LEU A 154 -7.64 -3.72 -6.71
CA LEU A 154 -7.96 -4.87 -7.56
C LEU A 154 -8.97 -4.49 -8.66
N CYS A 155 -9.92 -3.62 -8.34
CA CYS A 155 -10.89 -3.08 -9.31
C CYS A 155 -10.18 -2.30 -10.43
N PHE A 156 -9.22 -1.43 -10.08
CA PHE A 156 -8.40 -0.72 -11.07
C PHE A 156 -7.61 -1.68 -11.96
N LYS A 157 -7.04 -2.74 -11.38
CA LYS A 157 -6.36 -3.78 -12.16
C LYS A 157 -7.31 -4.42 -13.18
N ALA A 158 -8.50 -4.83 -12.74
CA ALA A 158 -9.49 -5.51 -13.59
C ALA A 158 -9.99 -4.62 -14.73
N ASN A 159 -10.05 -3.31 -14.51
CA ASN A 159 -10.57 -2.34 -15.48
C ASN A 159 -9.47 -1.53 -16.19
N ARG A 160 -8.20 -1.93 -16.07
CA ARG A 160 -7.09 -1.17 -16.69
C ARG A 160 -7.18 -1.09 -18.21
N SER A 161 -7.69 -2.12 -18.86
CA SER A 161 -7.86 -2.16 -20.33
C SER A 161 -8.93 -1.21 -20.86
N THR A 162 -9.89 -0.81 -20.02
CA THR A 162 -10.98 0.13 -20.38
C THR A 162 -10.74 1.55 -19.90
N TYR A 163 -9.56 1.81 -19.28
CA TYR A 163 -9.20 3.14 -18.82
C TYR A 163 -9.17 4.15 -19.98
N ASN A 164 -9.85 5.28 -19.81
CA ASN A 164 -9.96 6.33 -20.83
C ASN A 164 -9.31 7.63 -20.37
N ALA A 165 -8.19 8.00 -21.00
CA ALA A 165 -7.44 9.21 -20.64
C ALA A 165 -8.23 10.53 -20.78
N HIS A 166 -9.31 10.55 -21.55
CA HIS A 166 -10.18 11.74 -21.68
C HIS A 166 -10.93 12.07 -20.39
N TYR A 167 -11.08 11.12 -19.47
CA TYR A 167 -11.71 11.36 -18.18
C TYR A 167 -10.76 11.85 -17.09
N ARG A 168 -9.48 12.09 -17.38
CA ARG A 168 -8.56 12.75 -16.45
C ARG A 168 -8.96 14.20 -16.22
N ASN A 169 -8.84 14.64 -14.95
CA ASN A 169 -9.18 16.00 -14.55
C ASN A 169 -10.59 16.41 -15.03
N HIS A 170 -11.51 15.46 -14.96
CA HIS A 170 -12.90 15.68 -15.39
C HIS A 170 -13.54 16.82 -14.57
N ASN A 171 -14.30 17.66 -15.23
CA ASN A 171 -15.03 18.74 -14.56
C ASN A 171 -16.19 18.14 -13.74
N LYS A 172 -16.01 17.98 -12.44
CA LYS A 172 -17.00 17.39 -11.54
C LYS A 172 -18.33 18.18 -11.46
N SER A 173 -18.37 19.43 -11.91
CA SER A 173 -19.63 20.18 -11.96
C SER A 173 -20.60 19.64 -13.03
N THR A 174 -20.12 18.82 -13.95
CA THR A 174 -20.94 18.20 -14.99
C THR A 174 -21.44 16.80 -14.60
N CYS A 175 -21.07 16.33 -13.43
CA CYS A 175 -21.54 15.10 -12.84
C CYS A 175 -22.88 15.31 -12.14
#